data_7240517bd64a04aa8e30682b45a25e2c
#
_entry.id   7240517bd64a04aa8e30682b45a25e2c
#
_cell.length_a   1.000
_cell.length_b   1.000
_cell.length_c   1.000
_cell.angle_alpha   90.00
_cell.angle_beta   90.00
_cell.angle_gamma   90.00
#
_symmetry.space_group_name_H-M   'P 1'
#
loop_
_entity.id
_entity.type
_entity.pdbx_description
1 polymer ?
#
loop_
_entity_poly.entity_id
_entity_poly.type
_entity_poly.pdbx_seq_one_letter_code
_entity_poly.pdbx_strand_id
1 'polypeptide(L)'
;MSVPVQPHDAASLENTLVERYRAMAHAFEPRAVDRVLHALDVVLAAAALIVLAPVMALAAVAVRLTGRPVLYRGARVGKGGEIFTMYKFRTLRSDAETRLGAHLGAQLTELTASEVTRVGRALRAYKLDELPQLVNVLRGDMSFVGPRPIRPWMFAQLCEDIPQYWQRLVVRPGLTGFAQLRLTREMSWAEKLAHDFEYIADRSVHLYAHVLGQTAWLVVRGHWTG
;
A
#
# COMPACT_ATOMS: atom_id res chain seq x y z
N MET A 1 -23.25 23.04 8.85
CA MET A 1 -23.13 23.27 7.40
C MET A 1 -21.66 23.22 7.06
N SER A 2 -21.15 22.06 6.64
CA SER A 2 -19.75 21.90 6.18
C SER A 2 -19.67 22.30 4.71
N VAL A 3 -18.87 23.33 4.43
CA VAL A 3 -18.57 23.78 3.06
C VAL A 3 -17.81 22.65 2.36
N PRO A 4 -18.23 22.22 1.18
CA PRO A 4 -17.48 21.21 0.42
C PRO A 4 -16.13 21.80 -0.01
N VAL A 5 -15.04 21.21 0.44
CA VAL A 5 -13.67 21.56 0.04
C VAL A 5 -13.54 21.26 -1.46
N GLN A 6 -13.17 22.28 -2.24
CA GLN A 6 -12.96 22.14 -3.68
C GLN A 6 -11.76 21.21 -3.95
N PRO A 7 -11.77 20.37 -4.99
CA PRO A 7 -10.67 19.43 -5.29
C PRO A 7 -9.29 20.08 -5.46
N HIS A 8 -9.25 21.36 -5.82
CA HIS A 8 -8.01 22.14 -5.98
C HIS A 8 -7.39 22.50 -4.63
N ASP A 9 -8.21 22.76 -3.60
CA ASP A 9 -7.75 23.09 -2.25
C ASP A 9 -7.22 21.83 -1.53
N ALA A 10 -7.82 20.67 -1.80
CA ALA A 10 -7.38 19.40 -1.25
C ALA A 10 -5.94 19.04 -1.68
N ALA A 11 -5.61 19.19 -2.95
CA ALA A 11 -4.27 18.87 -3.46
C ALA A 11 -3.18 19.81 -2.89
N SER A 12 -3.50 21.09 -2.66
CA SER A 12 -2.58 22.04 -2.05
C SER A 12 -2.33 21.76 -0.57
N LEU A 13 -3.38 21.42 0.18
CA LEU A 13 -3.30 21.02 1.59
C LEU A 13 -2.54 19.71 1.77
N GLU A 14 -2.78 18.71 0.89
CA GLU A 14 -2.07 17.43 0.86
C GLU A 14 -0.55 17.64 0.73
N ASN A 15 -0.12 18.48 -0.22
CA ASN A 15 1.29 18.76 -0.45
C ASN A 15 1.92 19.47 0.76
N THR A 16 1.25 20.46 1.33
CA THR A 16 1.74 21.23 2.48
C THR A 16 1.90 20.34 3.73
N LEU A 17 0.95 19.45 4.02
CA LEU A 17 1.03 18.54 5.16
C LEU A 17 2.13 17.48 4.96
N VAL A 18 2.23 16.89 3.77
CA VAL A 18 3.29 15.92 3.47
C VAL A 18 4.67 16.57 3.58
N GLU A 19 4.85 17.80 3.07
CA GLU A 19 6.11 18.56 3.20
C GLU A 19 6.46 18.85 4.66
N ARG A 20 5.47 19.24 5.49
CA ARG A 20 5.66 19.47 6.93
C ARG A 20 6.22 18.23 7.63
N TYR A 21 5.67 17.05 7.35
CA TYR A 21 6.11 15.81 7.98
C TYR A 21 7.37 15.22 7.35
N ARG A 22 7.70 15.59 6.11
CA ARG A 22 8.92 15.17 5.42
C ARG A 22 10.17 15.55 6.23
N ALA A 23 10.30 16.81 6.65
CA ALA A 23 11.44 17.28 7.44
C ALA A 23 11.57 16.50 8.76
N MET A 24 10.44 16.21 9.43
CA MET A 24 10.42 15.45 10.69
C MET A 24 10.82 13.98 10.46
N ALA A 25 10.37 13.34 9.39
CA ALA A 25 10.69 11.95 9.09
C ALA A 25 12.16 11.77 8.69
N HIS A 26 12.78 12.75 8.03
CA HIS A 26 14.20 12.73 7.68
C HIS A 26 15.15 12.93 8.88
N ALA A 27 14.64 13.43 10.02
CA ALA A 27 15.43 13.55 11.24
C ALA A 27 15.77 12.21 11.91
N PHE A 28 15.13 11.10 11.50
CA PHE A 28 15.44 9.77 12.04
C PHE A 28 16.59 9.11 11.29
N GLU A 29 17.64 8.74 12.03
CA GLU A 29 18.78 8.02 11.47
C GLU A 29 18.38 6.61 10.99
N PRO A 30 18.82 6.21 9.77
CA PRO A 30 18.60 4.85 9.29
C PRO A 30 19.37 3.85 10.16
N ARG A 31 18.73 2.77 10.57
CA ARG A 31 19.40 1.67 11.25
C ARG A 31 20.22 0.84 10.25
N ALA A 32 21.29 0.20 10.70
CA ALA A 32 22.09 -0.71 9.87
C ALA A 32 21.24 -1.83 9.23
N VAL A 33 20.22 -2.34 9.97
CA VAL A 33 19.27 -3.34 9.49
C VAL A 33 18.49 -2.87 8.26
N ASP A 34 18.20 -1.58 8.13
CA ASP A 34 17.42 -1.04 7.00
C ASP A 34 18.14 -1.23 5.65
N ARG A 35 19.48 -1.23 5.66
CA ARG A 35 20.29 -1.52 4.46
C ARG A 35 20.25 -3.00 4.10
N VAL A 36 20.29 -3.88 5.10
CA VAL A 36 20.19 -5.33 4.89
C VAL A 36 18.80 -5.69 4.36
N LEU A 37 17.73 -5.16 4.97
CA LEU A 37 16.36 -5.40 4.53
C LEU A 37 16.14 -4.88 3.09
N HIS A 38 16.72 -3.73 2.76
CA HIS A 38 16.64 -3.21 1.39
C HIS A 38 17.36 -4.10 0.37
N ALA A 39 18.54 -4.61 0.70
CA ALA A 39 19.23 -5.55 -0.16
C ALA A 39 18.42 -6.83 -0.39
N LEU A 40 17.80 -7.36 0.68
CA LEU A 40 16.88 -8.50 0.58
C LEU A 40 15.66 -8.16 -0.29
N ASP A 41 15.06 -6.98 -0.12
CA ASP A 41 13.95 -6.51 -0.95
C ASP A 41 14.32 -6.54 -2.44
N VAL A 42 15.46 -5.99 -2.82
CA VAL A 42 15.90 -5.93 -4.22
C VAL A 42 16.11 -7.33 -4.79
N VAL A 43 16.82 -8.20 -4.07
CA VAL A 43 17.10 -9.58 -4.51
C VAL A 43 15.81 -10.37 -4.65
N LEU A 44 14.95 -10.35 -3.64
CA LEU A 44 13.69 -11.08 -3.65
C LEU A 44 12.72 -10.54 -4.71
N ALA A 45 12.64 -9.21 -4.89
CA ALA A 45 11.80 -8.61 -5.91
C ALA A 45 12.25 -8.95 -7.33
N ALA A 46 13.56 -8.93 -7.59
CA ALA A 46 14.13 -9.33 -8.87
C ALA A 46 13.83 -10.81 -9.17
N ALA A 47 14.07 -11.70 -8.22
CA ALA A 47 13.77 -13.12 -8.35
C ALA A 47 12.26 -13.36 -8.57
N ALA A 48 11.40 -12.71 -7.77
CA ALA A 48 9.96 -12.83 -7.89
C ALA A 48 9.44 -12.31 -9.26
N LEU A 49 9.97 -11.20 -9.77
CA LEU A 49 9.61 -10.68 -11.10
C LEU A 49 9.95 -11.66 -12.21
N ILE A 50 11.11 -12.33 -12.14
CA ILE A 50 11.51 -13.34 -13.14
C ILE A 50 10.58 -14.57 -13.04
N VAL A 51 10.40 -15.12 -11.85
CA VAL A 51 9.61 -16.34 -11.63
C VAL A 51 8.13 -16.13 -11.94
N LEU A 52 7.58 -14.98 -11.55
CA LEU A 52 6.15 -14.67 -11.72
C LEU A 52 5.83 -13.96 -13.04
N ALA A 53 6.84 -13.69 -13.90
CA ALA A 53 6.62 -13.03 -15.19
C ALA A 53 5.53 -13.72 -16.05
N PRO A 54 5.48 -15.05 -16.19
CA PRO A 54 4.41 -15.70 -16.96
C PRO A 54 3.03 -15.47 -16.37
N VAL A 55 2.91 -15.55 -15.03
CA VAL A 55 1.65 -15.30 -14.30
C VAL A 55 1.21 -13.86 -14.48
N MET A 56 2.14 -12.92 -14.37
CA MET A 56 1.88 -11.49 -14.57
C MET A 56 1.46 -11.20 -16.02
N ALA A 57 2.05 -11.86 -17.01
CA ALA A 57 1.66 -11.72 -18.42
C ALA A 57 0.22 -12.22 -18.63
N LEU A 58 -0.13 -13.39 -18.10
CA LEU A 58 -1.49 -13.94 -18.17
C LEU A 58 -2.50 -13.01 -17.47
N ALA A 59 -2.17 -12.51 -16.29
CA ALA A 59 -3.00 -11.53 -15.58
C ALA A 59 -3.19 -10.25 -16.39
N ALA A 60 -2.11 -9.73 -17.00
CA ALA A 60 -2.17 -8.55 -17.86
C ALA A 60 -3.11 -8.75 -19.07
N VAL A 61 -3.02 -9.89 -19.74
CA VAL A 61 -3.92 -10.25 -20.86
C VAL A 61 -5.37 -10.34 -20.36
N ALA A 62 -5.62 -11.05 -19.26
CA ALA A 62 -6.96 -11.19 -18.69
C ALA A 62 -7.57 -9.83 -18.33
N VAL A 63 -6.80 -8.93 -17.70
CA VAL A 63 -7.25 -7.56 -17.39
C VAL A 63 -7.49 -6.77 -18.68
N ARG A 64 -6.61 -6.92 -19.69
CA ARG A 64 -6.74 -6.23 -20.98
C ARG A 64 -8.03 -6.56 -21.70
N LEU A 65 -8.50 -7.81 -21.59
CA LEU A 65 -9.78 -8.26 -22.16
C LEU A 65 -11.00 -7.61 -21.47
N THR A 66 -10.85 -7.12 -20.23
CA THR A 66 -11.90 -6.38 -19.52
C THR A 66 -11.88 -4.87 -19.79
N GLY A 67 -10.96 -4.36 -20.63
CA GLY A 67 -10.80 -2.95 -20.98
C GLY A 67 -9.42 -2.37 -20.69
N ARG A 68 -9.28 -1.05 -20.79
CA ARG A 68 -8.06 -0.28 -20.50
C ARG A 68 -8.30 0.67 -19.31
N PRO A 69 -7.26 1.09 -18.59
CA PRO A 69 -5.85 0.63 -18.66
C PRO A 69 -5.68 -0.76 -18.01
N VAL A 70 -4.55 -1.44 -18.27
CA VAL A 70 -4.20 -2.72 -17.61
C VAL A 70 -3.73 -2.51 -16.19
N LEU A 71 -2.91 -1.48 -16.00
CA LEU A 71 -2.37 -1.12 -14.69
C LEU A 71 -3.14 0.07 -14.09
N TYR A 72 -3.50 -0.08 -12.84
CA TYR A 72 -3.84 1.01 -11.95
C TYR A 72 -2.56 1.70 -11.47
N ARG A 73 -2.57 3.02 -11.42
CA ARG A 73 -1.49 3.87 -10.94
C ARG A 73 -2.06 4.84 -9.92
N GLY A 74 -1.58 4.76 -8.68
CA GLY A 74 -2.11 5.62 -7.62
C GLY A 74 -0.99 6.21 -6.77
N ALA A 75 -1.06 7.51 -6.49
CA ALA A 75 -0.12 8.18 -5.59
C ALA A 75 -0.21 7.61 -4.18
N ARG A 76 0.94 7.42 -3.55
CA ARG A 76 1.09 6.97 -2.16
C ARG A 76 2.19 7.73 -1.47
N VAL A 77 2.05 7.87 -0.15
CA VAL A 77 3.10 8.43 0.69
C VAL A 77 4.09 7.33 1.05
N GLY A 78 5.35 7.54 0.73
CA GLY A 78 6.47 6.66 0.97
C GLY A 78 7.32 7.09 2.17
N LYS A 79 8.50 6.48 2.27
CA LYS A 79 9.50 6.81 3.30
C LYS A 79 9.86 8.30 3.18
N GLY A 80 10.01 8.96 4.33
CA GLY A 80 10.37 10.38 4.37
C GLY A 80 9.30 11.32 3.82
N GLY A 81 8.06 10.86 3.58
CA GLY A 81 7.00 11.68 2.99
C GLY A 81 7.11 11.86 1.47
N GLU A 82 7.99 11.12 0.80
CA GLU A 82 8.08 11.16 -0.66
C GLU A 82 6.86 10.53 -1.32
N ILE A 83 6.32 11.21 -2.33
CA ILE A 83 5.18 10.67 -3.08
C ILE A 83 5.70 9.78 -4.19
N PHE A 84 5.22 8.54 -4.24
CA PHE A 84 5.54 7.60 -5.31
C PHE A 84 4.28 7.06 -5.99
N THR A 85 4.42 6.55 -7.20
CA THR A 85 3.34 5.90 -7.94
C THR A 85 3.33 4.40 -7.64
N MET A 86 2.30 3.93 -6.95
CA MET A 86 2.06 2.52 -6.68
C MET A 86 1.39 1.85 -7.88
N TYR A 87 1.89 0.71 -8.31
CA TYR A 87 1.36 -0.07 -9.43
C TYR A 87 0.54 -1.27 -8.95
N LYS A 88 -0.64 -1.49 -9.57
CA LYS A 88 -1.45 -2.70 -9.40
C LYS A 88 -2.08 -3.10 -10.72
N PHE A 89 -2.48 -4.34 -10.90
CA PHE A 89 -3.43 -4.65 -11.96
C PHE A 89 -4.78 -4.01 -11.67
N ARG A 90 -5.44 -3.49 -12.71
CA ARG A 90 -6.76 -2.91 -12.57
C ARG A 90 -7.78 -4.02 -12.26
N THR A 91 -8.49 -3.88 -11.17
CA THR A 91 -9.53 -4.83 -10.73
C THR A 91 -10.93 -4.24 -10.86
N LEU A 92 -11.05 -2.93 -10.96
CA LEU A 92 -12.31 -2.22 -11.13
C LEU A 92 -12.62 -1.97 -12.61
N ARG A 93 -13.87 -1.63 -12.92
CA ARG A 93 -14.26 -1.12 -14.23
C ARG A 93 -13.46 0.14 -14.56
N SER A 94 -13.26 0.42 -15.85
CA SER A 94 -12.36 1.50 -16.31
C SER A 94 -12.79 2.91 -15.88
N ASP A 95 -14.06 3.13 -15.64
CA ASP A 95 -14.68 4.40 -15.24
C ASP A 95 -15.06 4.45 -13.75
N ALA A 96 -14.77 3.37 -12.99
CA ALA A 96 -15.13 3.28 -11.60
C ALA A 96 -14.45 4.36 -10.73
N GLU A 97 -13.22 4.72 -11.04
CA GLU A 97 -12.48 5.72 -10.25
C GLU A 97 -13.11 7.12 -10.35
N THR A 98 -13.62 7.47 -11.53
CA THR A 98 -14.36 8.73 -11.73
C THR A 98 -15.67 8.74 -10.95
N ARG A 99 -16.37 7.59 -10.90
CA ARG A 99 -17.64 7.48 -10.15
C ARG A 99 -17.43 7.40 -8.63
N LEU A 100 -16.33 6.78 -8.18
CA LEU A 100 -16.05 6.52 -6.77
C LEU A 100 -15.25 7.65 -6.09
N GLY A 101 -14.65 8.55 -6.88
CA GLY A 101 -13.68 9.53 -6.38
C GLY A 101 -14.22 10.51 -5.32
N ALA A 102 -15.55 10.69 -5.24
CA ALA A 102 -16.20 11.56 -4.26
C ALA A 102 -16.62 10.85 -2.95
N HIS A 103 -16.46 9.53 -2.86
CA HIS A 103 -16.95 8.74 -1.72
C HIS A 103 -15.80 8.34 -0.79
N LEU A 104 -16.02 8.47 0.52
CA LEU A 104 -15.05 8.20 1.59
C LEU A 104 -15.59 7.15 2.58
N GLY A 105 -14.67 6.41 3.23
CA GLY A 105 -15.00 5.53 4.34
C GLY A 105 -15.72 4.23 3.95
N ALA A 106 -16.69 3.81 4.77
CA ALA A 106 -17.43 2.55 4.61
C ALA A 106 -18.20 2.50 3.29
N GLN A 107 -18.81 3.62 2.86
CA GLN A 107 -19.53 3.72 1.59
C GLN A 107 -18.61 3.42 0.39
N LEU A 108 -17.34 3.88 0.42
CA LEU A 108 -16.38 3.57 -0.62
C LEU A 108 -16.13 2.06 -0.75
N THR A 109 -16.12 1.32 0.37
CA THR A 109 -15.90 -0.13 0.37
C THR A 109 -17.06 -0.86 -0.30
N GLU A 110 -18.30 -0.51 0.02
CA GLU A 110 -19.50 -1.12 -0.56
C GLU A 110 -19.63 -0.80 -2.06
N LEU A 111 -19.49 0.47 -2.43
CA LEU A 111 -19.54 0.92 -3.83
C LEU A 111 -18.41 0.29 -4.65
N THR A 112 -17.20 0.19 -4.08
CA THR A 112 -16.08 -0.47 -4.75
C THR A 112 -16.36 -1.95 -5.02
N ALA A 113 -17.07 -2.65 -4.13
CA ALA A 113 -17.40 -4.06 -4.32
C ALA A 113 -18.26 -4.31 -5.56
N SER A 114 -19.22 -3.41 -5.86
CA SER A 114 -20.08 -3.50 -7.05
C SER A 114 -19.33 -3.24 -8.36
N GLU A 115 -18.23 -2.49 -8.31
CA GLU A 115 -17.43 -2.08 -9.48
C GLU A 115 -16.31 -3.10 -9.81
N VAL A 116 -16.11 -4.14 -9.00
CA VAL A 116 -15.07 -5.15 -9.22
C VAL A 116 -15.45 -6.03 -10.42
N THR A 117 -14.57 -6.09 -11.43
CA THR A 117 -14.74 -7.01 -12.57
C THR A 117 -14.64 -8.47 -12.13
N ARG A 118 -15.16 -9.42 -12.93
CA ARG A 118 -15.01 -10.87 -12.64
C ARG A 118 -13.53 -11.27 -12.55
N VAL A 119 -12.72 -10.79 -13.51
CA VAL A 119 -11.26 -10.98 -13.51
C VAL A 119 -10.63 -10.32 -12.28
N GLY A 120 -11.02 -9.09 -11.97
CA GLY A 120 -10.54 -8.37 -10.80
C GLY A 120 -10.83 -9.11 -9.48
N ARG A 121 -11.97 -9.77 -9.36
CA ARG A 121 -12.34 -10.59 -8.20
C ARG A 121 -11.40 -11.78 -8.04
N ALA A 122 -11.11 -12.50 -9.14
CA ALA A 122 -10.18 -13.61 -9.14
C ALA A 122 -8.76 -13.14 -8.76
N LEU A 123 -8.28 -12.02 -9.35
CA LEU A 123 -6.96 -11.47 -9.02
C LEU A 123 -6.85 -11.08 -7.54
N ARG A 124 -7.88 -10.43 -6.97
CA ARG A 124 -7.91 -10.05 -5.55
C ARG A 124 -7.90 -11.25 -4.61
N ALA A 125 -8.63 -12.32 -4.97
CA ALA A 125 -8.69 -13.54 -4.14
C ALA A 125 -7.31 -14.16 -3.89
N TYR A 126 -6.40 -14.07 -4.89
CA TYR A 126 -5.04 -14.61 -4.81
C TYR A 126 -3.96 -13.53 -4.71
N LYS A 127 -4.33 -12.27 -4.47
CA LYS A 127 -3.42 -11.10 -4.41
C LYS A 127 -2.55 -10.89 -5.66
N LEU A 128 -2.93 -11.47 -6.77
CA LEU A 128 -2.23 -11.30 -8.04
C LEU A 128 -2.31 -9.86 -8.57
N ASP A 129 -3.33 -9.12 -8.17
CA ASP A 129 -3.47 -7.71 -8.51
C ASP A 129 -2.36 -6.84 -7.92
N GLU A 130 -1.70 -7.28 -6.86
CA GLU A 130 -0.63 -6.55 -6.19
C GLU A 130 0.77 -6.87 -6.76
N LEU A 131 0.92 -7.89 -7.62
CA LEU A 131 2.22 -8.27 -8.19
C LEU A 131 2.99 -7.15 -8.89
N PRO A 132 2.37 -6.18 -9.60
CA PRO A 132 3.10 -5.07 -10.18
C PRO A 132 3.82 -4.18 -9.16
N GLN A 133 3.46 -4.24 -7.86
CA GLN A 133 4.19 -3.52 -6.80
C GLN A 133 5.60 -4.07 -6.58
N LEU A 134 5.93 -5.27 -7.07
CA LEU A 134 7.32 -5.77 -7.08
C LEU A 134 8.27 -4.80 -7.81
N VAL A 135 7.77 -4.06 -8.80
CA VAL A 135 8.54 -3.00 -9.46
C VAL A 135 8.81 -1.83 -8.49
N ASN A 136 7.84 -1.48 -7.63
CA ASN A 136 8.05 -0.46 -6.61
C ASN A 136 9.07 -0.92 -5.55
N VAL A 137 9.03 -2.21 -5.17
CA VAL A 137 10.02 -2.78 -4.25
C VAL A 137 11.42 -2.74 -4.87
N LEU A 138 11.55 -3.17 -6.13
CA LEU A 138 12.83 -3.16 -6.85
C LEU A 138 13.41 -1.74 -7.00
N ARG A 139 12.56 -0.73 -7.17
CA ARG A 139 12.96 0.69 -7.25
C ARG A 139 13.32 1.28 -5.88
N GLY A 140 12.97 0.62 -4.78
CA GLY A 140 13.17 1.14 -3.43
C GLY A 140 12.07 2.08 -2.93
N ASP A 141 10.97 2.25 -3.67
CA ASP A 141 9.78 2.99 -3.22
C ASP A 141 9.09 2.25 -2.07
N MET A 142 9.13 0.91 -2.11
CA MET A 142 8.49 0.01 -1.15
C MET A 142 9.47 -1.06 -0.64
N SER A 143 9.05 -1.76 0.41
CA SER A 143 9.63 -3.00 0.92
C SER A 143 8.60 -4.13 0.81
N PHE A 144 9.02 -5.39 0.92
CA PHE A 144 8.03 -6.46 1.12
C PHE A 144 7.30 -6.28 2.44
N VAL A 145 8.02 -5.93 3.52
CA VAL A 145 7.45 -5.81 4.86
C VAL A 145 7.56 -4.37 5.36
N GLY A 146 6.42 -3.80 5.75
CA GLY A 146 6.35 -2.45 6.27
C GLY A 146 4.92 -1.96 6.46
N PRO A 147 4.72 -0.74 6.94
CA PRO A 147 3.42 -0.10 7.02
C PRO A 147 2.70 -0.03 5.68
N ARG A 148 1.38 -0.27 5.64
CA ARG A 148 0.62 -0.21 4.38
C ARG A 148 0.69 1.19 3.75
N PRO A 149 0.98 1.32 2.42
CA PRO A 149 1.04 2.62 1.77
C PRO A 149 -0.32 3.29 1.70
N ILE A 150 -0.39 4.55 2.13
CA ILE A 150 -1.63 5.35 2.25
C ILE A 150 -1.66 6.42 1.16
N ARG A 151 -2.87 6.79 0.68
CA ARG A 151 -3.07 7.91 -0.25
C ARG A 151 -2.74 9.24 0.44
N PRO A 152 -2.18 10.24 -0.26
CA PRO A 152 -1.77 11.51 0.35
C PRO A 152 -2.89 12.20 1.13
N TRP A 153 -4.09 12.35 0.54
CA TRP A 153 -5.22 12.99 1.22
C TRP A 153 -5.63 12.26 2.52
N MET A 154 -5.63 10.92 2.48
CA MET A 154 -5.99 10.11 3.65
C MET A 154 -4.89 10.17 4.72
N PHE A 155 -3.62 10.24 4.31
CA PHE A 155 -2.50 10.44 5.21
C PHE A 155 -2.61 11.79 5.93
N ALA A 156 -2.92 12.86 5.20
CA ALA A 156 -3.12 14.19 5.77
C ALA A 156 -4.21 14.18 6.84
N GLN A 157 -5.38 13.62 6.53
CA GLN A 157 -6.49 13.50 7.48
C GLN A 157 -6.11 12.67 8.72
N LEU A 158 -5.42 11.53 8.51
CA LEU A 158 -4.99 10.68 9.62
C LEU A 158 -3.95 11.36 10.54
N CYS A 159 -3.13 12.26 10.01
CA CYS A 159 -2.21 13.06 10.81
C CYS A 159 -2.93 14.16 11.62
N GLU A 160 -4.07 14.65 11.15
CA GLU A 160 -4.92 15.57 11.94
C GLU A 160 -5.60 14.83 13.10
N ASP A 161 -6.14 13.64 12.83
CA ASP A 161 -6.84 12.82 13.83
C ASP A 161 -5.87 12.16 14.83
N ILE A 162 -4.67 11.76 14.36
CA ILE A 162 -3.64 11.05 15.12
C ILE A 162 -2.30 11.74 14.87
N PRO A 163 -1.89 12.70 15.72
CA PRO A 163 -0.68 13.53 15.48
C PRO A 163 0.62 12.73 15.26
N GLN A 164 0.71 11.50 15.80
CA GLN A 164 1.89 10.63 15.65
C GLN A 164 1.88 9.81 14.35
N TYR A 165 0.83 9.88 13.53
CA TYR A 165 0.66 9.02 12.35
C TYR A 165 1.79 9.15 11.33
N TRP A 166 2.44 10.32 11.25
CA TRP A 166 3.59 10.59 10.39
C TRP A 166 4.83 9.74 10.73
N GLN A 167 4.98 9.25 11.98
CA GLN A 167 6.15 8.50 12.41
C GLN A 167 6.33 7.17 11.66
N ARG A 168 5.28 6.67 11.03
CA ARG A 168 5.37 5.51 10.15
C ARG A 168 6.20 5.75 8.88
N LEU A 169 6.47 7.00 8.53
CA LEU A 169 7.26 7.38 7.36
C LEU A 169 8.77 7.18 7.53
N VAL A 170 9.24 6.79 8.72
CA VAL A 170 10.66 6.52 8.97
C VAL A 170 11.17 5.25 8.27
N VAL A 171 10.27 4.38 7.84
CA VAL A 171 10.56 3.17 7.06
C VAL A 171 9.83 3.18 5.72
N ARG A 172 10.26 2.30 4.79
CA ARG A 172 9.53 2.10 3.53
C ARG A 172 8.17 1.45 3.78
N PRO A 173 7.12 1.85 3.05
CA PRO A 173 5.84 1.13 3.09
C PRO A 173 6.00 -0.28 2.53
N GLY A 174 5.20 -1.22 3.04
CA GLY A 174 5.28 -2.64 2.69
C GLY A 174 4.14 -3.15 1.81
N LEU A 175 4.44 -4.20 1.04
CA LEU A 175 3.42 -5.05 0.40
C LEU A 175 2.59 -5.77 1.46
N THR A 176 3.26 -6.27 2.49
CA THR A 176 2.67 -6.83 3.69
C THR A 176 3.23 -6.11 4.92
N GLY A 177 2.65 -6.37 6.09
CA GLY A 177 3.11 -5.76 7.34
C GLY A 177 2.41 -6.36 8.54
N PHE A 178 2.92 -6.01 9.70
CA PHE A 178 2.46 -6.55 10.97
C PHE A 178 0.99 -6.22 11.24
N ALA A 179 0.60 -4.97 10.98
CA ALA A 179 -0.80 -4.57 11.05
C ALA A 179 -1.67 -5.40 10.10
N GLN A 180 -1.22 -5.67 8.86
CA GLN A 180 -1.98 -6.42 7.86
C GLN A 180 -2.18 -7.91 8.23
N LEU A 181 -1.21 -8.53 8.91
CA LEU A 181 -1.32 -9.91 9.41
C LEU A 181 -2.30 -10.05 10.58
N ARG A 182 -2.41 -9.01 11.40
CA ARG A 182 -3.23 -8.99 12.62
C ARG A 182 -4.58 -8.28 12.42
N LEU A 183 -4.87 -7.81 11.20
CA LEU A 183 -6.06 -7.02 10.87
C LEU A 183 -7.34 -7.80 11.19
N THR A 184 -8.15 -7.21 12.07
CA THR A 184 -9.57 -7.53 12.18
C THR A 184 -10.38 -6.42 11.51
N ARG A 185 -11.61 -6.69 11.05
CA ARG A 185 -12.49 -5.69 10.40
C ARG A 185 -12.79 -4.49 11.29
N GLU A 186 -12.73 -4.67 12.60
CA GLU A 186 -13.11 -3.69 13.62
C GLU A 186 -11.94 -2.82 14.11
N MET A 187 -10.70 -3.11 13.67
CA MET A 187 -9.51 -2.43 14.14
C MET A 187 -9.47 -0.96 13.71
N SER A 188 -9.34 -0.06 14.67
CA SER A 188 -9.20 1.38 14.46
C SER A 188 -7.87 1.75 13.78
N TRP A 189 -7.76 2.98 13.27
CA TRP A 189 -6.50 3.47 12.69
C TRP A 189 -5.38 3.62 13.74
N ALA A 190 -5.75 3.92 14.99
CA ALA A 190 -4.79 3.99 16.10
C ALA A 190 -4.21 2.63 16.43
N GLU A 191 -5.02 1.57 16.45
CA GLU A 191 -4.54 0.18 16.66
C GLU A 191 -3.66 -0.29 15.50
N LYS A 192 -4.03 0.03 14.25
CA LYS A 192 -3.19 -0.26 13.07
C LYS A 192 -1.83 0.44 13.18
N LEU A 193 -1.82 1.69 13.63
CA LEU A 193 -0.59 2.43 13.87
C LEU A 193 0.27 1.83 14.97
N ALA A 194 -0.35 1.34 16.06
CA ALA A 194 0.39 0.65 17.12
C ALA A 194 1.15 -0.59 16.59
N HIS A 195 0.52 -1.38 15.73
CA HIS A 195 1.20 -2.50 15.07
C HIS A 195 2.28 -2.07 14.07
N ASP A 196 2.07 -0.96 13.37
CA ASP A 196 3.13 -0.38 12.53
C ASP A 196 4.33 0.03 13.39
N PHE A 197 4.10 0.63 14.56
CA PHE A 197 5.16 1.02 15.50
C PHE A 197 5.88 -0.19 16.10
N GLU A 198 5.17 -1.25 16.45
CA GLU A 198 5.75 -2.50 16.91
C GLU A 198 6.74 -3.03 15.85
N TYR A 199 6.33 -3.11 14.58
CA TYR A 199 7.24 -3.49 13.51
C TYR A 199 8.43 -2.53 13.37
N ILE A 200 8.20 -1.21 13.39
CA ILE A 200 9.25 -0.20 13.25
C ILE A 200 10.27 -0.28 14.38
N ALA A 201 9.82 -0.54 15.61
CA ALA A 201 10.70 -0.68 16.78
C ALA A 201 11.55 -1.95 16.71
N ASP A 202 10.94 -3.09 16.37
CA ASP A 202 11.54 -4.43 16.50
C ASP A 202 12.08 -4.98 15.17
N ARG A 203 12.06 -4.14 14.09
CA ARG A 203 12.44 -4.59 12.75
C ARG A 203 13.85 -5.22 12.73
N SER A 204 13.87 -6.44 12.26
CA SER A 204 15.05 -7.28 12.14
C SER A 204 14.89 -8.23 10.96
N VAL A 205 15.97 -8.85 10.52
CA VAL A 205 15.92 -9.89 9.45
C VAL A 205 15.01 -11.05 9.86
N HIS A 206 15.04 -11.44 11.13
CA HIS A 206 14.18 -12.50 11.65
C HIS A 206 12.69 -12.12 11.58
N LEU A 207 12.32 -10.94 12.09
CA LEU A 207 10.94 -10.47 12.05
C LEU A 207 10.46 -10.30 10.60
N TYR A 208 11.30 -9.76 9.70
CA TYR A 208 11.02 -9.64 8.29
C TYR A 208 10.71 -11.01 7.65
N ALA A 209 11.58 -12.02 7.86
CA ALA A 209 11.37 -13.37 7.34
C ALA A 209 10.11 -14.03 7.92
N HIS A 210 9.83 -13.82 9.20
CA HIS A 210 8.63 -14.32 9.88
C HIS A 210 7.35 -13.73 9.25
N VAL A 211 7.29 -12.42 9.05
CA VAL A 211 6.14 -11.74 8.42
C VAL A 211 5.94 -12.22 6.97
N LEU A 212 7.02 -12.38 6.21
CA LEU A 212 6.93 -12.94 4.84
C LEU A 212 6.40 -14.37 4.84
N GLY A 213 6.91 -15.24 5.70
CA GLY A 213 6.47 -16.62 5.82
C GLY A 213 4.99 -16.73 6.19
N GLN A 214 4.54 -15.95 7.17
CA GLN A 214 3.12 -15.89 7.54
C GLN A 214 2.25 -15.37 6.41
N THR A 215 2.71 -14.33 5.69
CA THR A 215 1.98 -13.79 4.54
C THR A 215 1.83 -14.85 3.44
N ALA A 216 2.92 -15.51 3.06
CA ALA A 216 2.91 -16.56 2.05
C ALA A 216 1.94 -17.70 2.44
N TRP A 217 1.97 -18.12 3.70
CA TRP A 217 1.06 -19.13 4.23
C TRP A 217 -0.41 -18.73 4.13
N LEU A 218 -0.76 -17.49 4.50
CA LEU A 218 -2.13 -16.98 4.41
C LEU A 218 -2.60 -16.84 2.96
N VAL A 219 -1.73 -16.39 2.05
CA VAL A 219 -2.05 -16.29 0.62
C VAL A 219 -2.32 -17.66 0.03
N VAL A 220 -1.48 -18.67 0.31
CA VAL A 220 -1.68 -20.05 -0.19
C VAL A 220 -2.96 -20.66 0.34
N ARG A 221 -3.34 -20.36 1.57
CA ARG A 221 -4.61 -20.85 2.17
C ARG A 221 -5.85 -20.06 1.74
N GLY A 222 -5.72 -18.99 0.99
CA GLY A 222 -6.84 -18.14 0.60
C GLY A 222 -7.49 -17.36 1.76
N HIS A 223 -6.81 -17.25 2.91
CA HIS A 223 -7.32 -16.59 4.12
C HIS A 223 -6.80 -15.16 4.30
N TRP A 224 -6.18 -14.57 3.30
CA TRP A 224 -5.67 -13.21 3.39
C TRP A 224 -6.79 -12.19 3.26
N THR A 225 -7.07 -11.43 4.32
CA THR A 225 -8.11 -10.38 4.40
C THR A 225 -7.56 -8.95 4.38
N GLY A 226 -6.26 -8.76 4.26
CA GLY A 226 -5.56 -7.47 4.30
C GLY A 226 -5.79 -6.53 3.12
#